data_3cd2d5d0bedd59884bfb1cb2de0ae509
#
_entry.id   3cd2d5d0bedd59884bfb1cb2de0ae509
#
_cell.length_a   1.000
_cell.length_b   1.000
_cell.length_c   1.000
_cell.angle_alpha   90.00
_cell.angle_beta   90.00
_cell.angle_gamma   90.00
#
_symmetry.space_group_name_H-M   'P 1'
#
loop_
_entity.id
_entity.type
_entity.pdbx_description
1 polymer ?
#
loop_
_entity_poly.entity_id
_entity_poly.type
_entity_poly.pdbx_seq_one_letter_code
_entity_poly.pdbx_strand_id
1 'polypeptide(L)'
;MKVEEIMQRAEKLRDEIWRLNKAYFIDDKEEASEDVRDALKQELIALEAAHPEIITPDSPTQRVGAPLDGRLPKIKHLTPKESLTDAFSHEELLDWIDQMERALGKEGVAFEFVSELKIDGLNVTLIYELQEESYVLVRAITRGNGIEGEDVTHSVKTIESVPLSFEIDRPNKPKLIEVSGEVYMPKA
;
A
#
# COMPACT_ATOMS: atom_id res chain seq x y z
N MET A 1 -1.54 21.52 -28.75
CA MET A 1 -2.42 21.66 -27.57
C MET A 1 -1.83 22.74 -26.67
N LYS A 2 -2.66 23.53 -25.99
CA LYS A 2 -2.17 24.47 -24.96
C LYS A 2 -1.69 23.65 -23.78
N VAL A 3 -0.70 24.12 -23.02
CA VAL A 3 -0.15 23.41 -21.86
C VAL A 3 -1.26 23.03 -20.85
N GLU A 4 -2.22 23.92 -20.69
CA GLU A 4 -3.39 23.73 -19.81
C GLU A 4 -4.28 22.55 -20.25
N GLU A 5 -4.47 22.36 -21.56
CA GLU A 5 -5.21 21.21 -22.12
C GLU A 5 -4.46 19.89 -21.91
N ILE A 6 -3.12 19.93 -21.99
CA ILE A 6 -2.26 18.76 -21.74
C ILE A 6 -2.32 18.34 -20.28
N MET A 7 -2.21 19.28 -19.36
CA MET A 7 -2.32 19.03 -17.90
C MET A 7 -3.69 18.43 -17.56
N GLN A 8 -4.77 19.00 -18.05
CA GLN A 8 -6.13 18.47 -17.84
C GLN A 8 -6.31 17.06 -18.43
N ARG A 9 -5.69 16.78 -19.59
CA ARG A 9 -5.75 15.43 -20.19
C ARG A 9 -4.99 14.42 -19.35
N ALA A 10 -3.78 14.76 -18.89
CA ALA A 10 -2.97 13.91 -18.05
C ALA A 10 -3.67 13.60 -16.70
N GLU A 11 -4.28 14.60 -16.08
CA GLU A 11 -5.06 14.44 -14.86
C GLU A 11 -6.22 13.44 -15.05
N LYS A 12 -7.03 13.63 -16.10
CA LYS A 12 -8.12 12.69 -16.43
C LYS A 12 -7.64 11.27 -16.70
N LEU A 13 -6.49 11.12 -17.32
CA LEU A 13 -5.89 9.79 -17.58
C LEU A 13 -5.44 9.15 -16.27
N ARG A 14 -4.78 9.89 -15.37
CA ARG A 14 -4.40 9.39 -14.05
C ARG A 14 -5.61 8.94 -13.24
N ASP A 15 -6.63 9.78 -13.15
CA ASP A 15 -7.87 9.48 -12.42
C ASP A 15 -8.55 8.20 -12.96
N GLU A 16 -8.66 8.08 -14.29
CA GLU A 16 -9.31 6.92 -14.90
C GLU A 16 -8.49 5.64 -14.72
N ILE A 17 -7.17 5.70 -14.87
CA ILE A 17 -6.27 4.56 -14.61
C ILE A 17 -6.38 4.12 -13.14
N TRP A 18 -6.37 5.07 -12.19
CA TRP A 18 -6.54 4.77 -10.78
C TRP A 18 -7.90 4.16 -10.47
N ARG A 19 -8.95 4.70 -11.05
CA ARG A 19 -10.32 4.19 -10.89
C ARG A 19 -10.43 2.74 -11.37
N LEU A 20 -9.91 2.45 -12.57
CA LEU A 20 -9.92 1.10 -13.15
C LEU A 20 -9.04 0.12 -12.39
N ASN A 21 -7.86 0.56 -11.93
CA ASN A 21 -6.98 -0.27 -11.10
C ASN A 21 -7.64 -0.59 -9.75
N LYS A 22 -8.30 0.37 -9.11
CA LYS A 22 -9.04 0.13 -7.88
C LYS A 22 -10.18 -0.87 -8.11
N ALA A 23 -10.97 -0.70 -9.16
CA ALA A 23 -12.06 -1.62 -9.49
C ALA A 23 -11.54 -3.05 -9.68
N TYR A 24 -10.44 -3.21 -10.43
CA TYR A 24 -9.86 -4.51 -10.73
C TYR A 24 -9.16 -5.17 -9.53
N PHE A 25 -8.22 -4.44 -8.86
CA PHE A 25 -7.35 -5.03 -7.83
C PHE A 25 -7.95 -5.01 -6.42
N ILE A 26 -8.92 -4.15 -6.13
CA ILE A 26 -9.49 -3.96 -4.80
C ILE A 26 -10.94 -4.43 -4.75
N ASP A 27 -11.75 -4.02 -5.74
CA ASP A 27 -13.19 -4.30 -5.74
C ASP A 27 -13.54 -5.59 -6.50
N ASP A 28 -12.54 -6.31 -7.08
CA ASP A 28 -12.69 -7.54 -7.90
C ASP A 28 -13.73 -7.38 -9.03
N LYS A 29 -13.68 -6.21 -9.70
CA LYS A 29 -14.59 -5.85 -10.79
C LYS A 29 -13.82 -5.52 -12.06
N GLU A 30 -14.08 -6.23 -13.12
CA GLU A 30 -13.53 -5.93 -14.44
C GLU A 30 -14.43 -4.90 -15.16
N GLU A 31 -14.18 -3.61 -14.95
CA GLU A 31 -14.89 -2.50 -15.60
C GLU A 31 -14.33 -2.14 -16.99
N ALA A 32 -13.12 -2.57 -17.29
CA ALA A 32 -12.46 -2.40 -18.58
C ALA A 32 -11.54 -3.59 -18.85
N SER A 33 -11.40 -3.97 -20.14
CA SER A 33 -10.45 -5.01 -20.54
C SER A 33 -9.00 -4.55 -20.29
N GLU A 34 -8.08 -5.51 -20.24
CA GLU A 34 -6.64 -5.25 -20.10
C GLU A 34 -6.14 -4.32 -21.22
N ASP A 35 -6.56 -4.57 -22.48
CA ASP A 35 -6.18 -3.72 -23.63
C ASP A 35 -6.57 -2.24 -23.44
N VAL A 36 -7.74 -1.98 -22.83
CA VAL A 36 -8.19 -0.61 -22.56
C VAL A 36 -7.34 0.04 -21.47
N ARG A 37 -7.04 -0.69 -20.40
CA ARG A 37 -6.18 -0.18 -19.32
C ARG A 37 -4.76 0.12 -19.84
N ASP A 38 -4.22 -0.77 -20.66
CA ASP A 38 -2.91 -0.57 -21.29
C ASP A 38 -2.90 0.61 -22.26
N ALA A 39 -3.94 0.79 -23.06
CA ALA A 39 -4.04 1.94 -23.97
C ALA A 39 -4.05 3.28 -23.22
N LEU A 40 -4.78 3.39 -22.12
CA LEU A 40 -4.79 4.59 -21.26
C LEU A 40 -3.41 4.86 -20.66
N LYS A 41 -2.73 3.83 -20.18
CA LYS A 41 -1.37 3.93 -19.63
C LYS A 41 -0.36 4.36 -20.68
N GLN A 42 -0.42 3.80 -21.90
CA GLN A 42 0.46 4.20 -23.01
C GLN A 42 0.21 5.64 -23.45
N GLU A 43 -1.03 6.11 -23.46
CA GLU A 43 -1.33 7.51 -23.75
C GLU A 43 -0.71 8.44 -22.70
N LEU A 44 -0.83 8.10 -21.41
CA LEU A 44 -0.23 8.89 -20.33
C LEU A 44 1.30 8.91 -20.43
N ILE A 45 1.94 7.76 -20.68
CA ILE A 45 3.39 7.66 -20.92
C ILE A 45 3.84 8.59 -22.05
N ALA A 46 3.11 8.57 -23.18
CA ALA A 46 3.45 9.42 -24.33
C ALA A 46 3.31 10.91 -24.01
N LEU A 47 2.27 11.31 -23.25
CA LEU A 47 2.08 12.69 -22.81
C LEU A 47 3.20 13.14 -21.88
N GLU A 48 3.54 12.33 -20.87
CA GLU A 48 4.59 12.63 -19.89
C GLU A 48 5.99 12.64 -20.54
N ALA A 49 6.23 11.79 -21.52
CA ALA A 49 7.48 11.81 -22.28
C ALA A 49 7.65 13.09 -23.12
N ALA A 50 6.53 13.60 -23.70
CA ALA A 50 6.53 14.85 -24.46
C ALA A 50 6.55 16.10 -23.57
N HIS A 51 6.10 15.96 -22.31
CA HIS A 51 5.89 17.04 -21.34
C HIS A 51 6.35 16.63 -19.95
N PRO A 52 7.67 16.52 -19.67
CA PRO A 52 8.17 16.06 -18.37
C PRO A 52 7.70 16.91 -17.18
N GLU A 53 7.33 18.16 -17.43
CA GLU A 53 6.82 19.09 -16.41
C GLU A 53 5.47 18.71 -15.81
N ILE A 54 4.71 17.80 -16.47
CA ILE A 54 3.41 17.34 -15.96
C ILE A 54 3.51 16.06 -15.12
N ILE A 55 4.71 15.47 -15.00
CA ILE A 55 4.92 14.25 -14.24
C ILE A 55 4.70 14.54 -12.74
N THR A 56 3.82 13.78 -12.10
CA THR A 56 3.63 13.84 -10.65
C THR A 56 4.24 12.60 -9.97
N PRO A 57 4.72 12.71 -8.72
CA PRO A 57 5.34 11.58 -8.01
C PRO A 57 4.45 10.36 -7.86
N ASP A 58 3.13 10.56 -7.90
CA ASP A 58 2.08 9.56 -7.76
C ASP A 58 1.50 9.11 -9.11
N SER A 59 2.04 9.57 -10.22
CA SER A 59 1.58 9.11 -11.54
C SER A 59 1.69 7.59 -11.66
N PRO A 60 0.67 6.91 -12.24
CA PRO A 60 0.75 5.47 -12.53
C PRO A 60 1.95 5.08 -13.39
N THR A 61 2.52 6.02 -14.17
CA THR A 61 3.72 5.80 -15.00
C THR A 61 5.00 5.75 -14.18
N GLN A 62 5.00 6.30 -12.96
CA GLN A 62 6.16 6.28 -12.04
C GLN A 62 6.32 4.93 -11.30
N ARG A 63 5.51 3.94 -11.65
CA ARG A 63 5.63 2.54 -11.19
C ARG A 63 6.79 1.81 -11.89
N VAL A 64 7.97 2.41 -11.89
CA VAL A 64 9.17 1.79 -12.46
C VAL A 64 10.06 1.31 -11.33
N GLY A 65 10.43 0.02 -11.37
CA GLY A 65 11.40 -0.54 -10.45
C GLY A 65 12.79 0.08 -10.66
N ALA A 66 13.51 0.36 -9.58
CA ALA A 66 14.90 0.80 -9.68
C ALA A 66 15.81 -0.36 -10.12
N PRO A 67 16.94 -0.07 -10.80
CA PRO A 67 17.98 -1.06 -11.00
C PRO A 67 18.45 -1.57 -9.63
N LEU A 68 18.44 -2.89 -9.44
CA LEU A 68 18.94 -3.51 -8.20
C LEU A 68 20.47 -3.51 -8.24
N ASP A 69 21.13 -2.76 -7.37
CA ASP A 69 22.56 -2.79 -7.15
C ASP A 69 22.98 -3.87 -6.12
N GLY A 70 22.00 -4.66 -5.64
CA GLY A 70 22.21 -5.77 -4.71
C GLY A 70 22.30 -5.36 -3.24
N ARG A 71 22.11 -4.08 -2.90
CA ARG A 71 22.10 -3.60 -1.51
C ARG A 71 20.99 -2.59 -1.30
N LEU A 72 19.94 -3.04 -0.61
CA LEU A 72 18.86 -2.15 -0.22
C LEU A 72 19.26 -1.39 1.06
N PRO A 73 19.04 -0.07 1.13
CA PRO A 73 19.29 0.71 2.33
C PRO A 73 18.47 0.19 3.50
N LYS A 74 19.06 0.14 4.70
CA LYS A 74 18.31 -0.19 5.92
C LYS A 74 17.70 1.06 6.52
N ILE A 75 16.46 0.93 6.94
CA ILE A 75 15.64 2.01 7.51
C ILE A 75 15.00 1.54 8.80
N LYS A 76 15.03 2.40 9.82
CA LYS A 76 14.32 2.15 11.07
C LYS A 76 12.82 2.34 10.89
N HIS A 77 12.04 1.44 11.49
CA HIS A 77 10.61 1.59 11.60
C HIS A 77 10.23 2.76 12.53
N LEU A 78 9.12 3.41 12.25
CA LEU A 78 8.57 4.45 13.13
C LEU A 78 8.02 3.81 14.41
N THR A 79 7.39 2.65 14.25
CA THR A 79 6.89 1.82 15.34
C THR A 79 7.48 0.41 15.21
N PRO A 80 7.92 -0.23 16.31
CA PRO A 80 8.40 -1.61 16.26
C PRO A 80 7.37 -2.55 15.65
N LYS A 81 7.83 -3.54 14.87
CA LYS A 81 6.99 -4.56 14.23
C LYS A 81 7.11 -5.86 14.97
N GLU A 82 6.06 -6.24 15.64
CA GLU A 82 5.99 -7.48 16.40
C GLU A 82 5.48 -8.63 15.52
N SER A 83 5.83 -9.86 15.91
CA SER A 83 5.28 -11.08 15.32
C SER A 83 4.02 -11.50 16.06
N LEU A 84 3.12 -12.15 15.35
CA LEU A 84 2.05 -12.91 15.99
C LEU A 84 2.65 -14.13 16.68
N THR A 85 2.08 -14.50 17.84
CA THR A 85 2.41 -15.72 18.54
C THR A 85 1.54 -16.85 18.00
N ASP A 86 2.10 -18.04 17.84
CA ASP A 86 1.36 -19.22 17.40
C ASP A 86 0.67 -19.88 18.60
N ALA A 87 -0.51 -20.47 18.38
CA ALA A 87 -1.19 -21.36 19.27
C ALA A 87 -1.43 -22.70 18.53
N PHE A 88 -0.98 -23.80 19.11
CA PHE A 88 -1.02 -25.14 18.51
C PHE A 88 -2.08 -26.05 19.11
N SER A 89 -2.75 -25.60 20.17
CA SER A 89 -3.80 -26.37 20.82
C SER A 89 -4.99 -25.48 21.24
N HIS A 90 -6.09 -26.13 21.55
CA HIS A 90 -7.27 -25.45 22.07
C HIS A 90 -7.00 -24.85 23.47
N GLU A 91 -6.21 -25.54 24.28
CA GLU A 91 -5.80 -25.08 25.61
C GLU A 91 -4.99 -23.78 25.52
N GLU A 92 -4.03 -23.71 24.60
CA GLU A 92 -3.23 -22.48 24.39
C GLU A 92 -4.10 -21.29 23.93
N LEU A 93 -5.15 -21.56 23.13
CA LEU A 93 -6.10 -20.53 22.75
C LEU A 93 -6.91 -20.01 23.94
N LEU A 94 -7.35 -20.91 24.85
CA LEU A 94 -8.03 -20.51 26.09
C LEU A 94 -7.10 -19.73 27.01
N ASP A 95 -5.85 -20.18 27.17
CA ASP A 95 -4.84 -19.47 27.95
C ASP A 95 -4.58 -18.05 27.42
N TRP A 96 -4.61 -17.88 26.11
CA TRP A 96 -4.50 -16.55 25.48
C TRP A 96 -5.70 -15.66 25.81
N ILE A 97 -6.93 -16.21 25.83
CA ILE A 97 -8.12 -15.47 26.25
C ILE A 97 -7.99 -15.03 27.72
N ASP A 98 -7.57 -15.93 28.61
CA ASP A 98 -7.33 -15.62 30.03
C ASP A 98 -6.23 -14.55 30.20
N GLN A 99 -5.20 -14.53 29.34
CA GLN A 99 -4.19 -13.48 29.35
C GLN A 99 -4.78 -12.11 28.98
N MET A 100 -5.68 -12.06 28.01
CA MET A 100 -6.38 -10.82 27.65
C MET A 100 -7.26 -10.31 28.79
N GLU A 101 -8.01 -11.19 29.47
CA GLU A 101 -8.81 -10.81 30.63
C GLU A 101 -7.94 -10.21 31.75
N ARG A 102 -6.83 -10.86 32.06
CA ARG A 102 -5.86 -10.36 33.05
C ARG A 102 -5.26 -9.02 32.67
N ALA A 103 -4.91 -8.83 31.39
CA ALA A 103 -4.38 -7.57 30.90
C ALA A 103 -5.39 -6.41 30.98
N LEU A 104 -6.68 -6.70 30.81
CA LEU A 104 -7.77 -5.74 31.00
C LEU A 104 -8.14 -5.50 32.47
N GLY A 105 -7.65 -6.32 33.40
CA GLY A 105 -8.04 -6.27 34.81
C GLY A 105 -9.52 -6.55 35.04
N LYS A 106 -10.15 -7.32 34.16
CA LYS A 106 -11.58 -7.69 34.23
C LYS A 106 -11.73 -9.17 33.95
N GLU A 107 -12.52 -9.84 34.79
CA GLU A 107 -12.91 -11.25 34.63
C GLU A 107 -14.27 -11.32 33.90
N GLY A 108 -14.48 -12.41 33.14
CA GLY A 108 -15.74 -12.70 32.47
C GLY A 108 -16.11 -11.73 31.34
N VAL A 109 -15.10 -11.19 30.67
CA VAL A 109 -15.32 -10.32 29.50
C VAL A 109 -15.80 -11.16 28.33
N ALA A 110 -16.92 -10.80 27.72
CA ALA A 110 -17.34 -11.40 26.46
C ALA A 110 -16.50 -10.78 25.32
N PHE A 111 -15.63 -11.60 24.72
CA PHE A 111 -14.87 -11.20 23.51
C PHE A 111 -15.63 -11.61 22.27
N GLU A 112 -15.61 -10.74 21.26
CA GLU A 112 -15.98 -11.06 19.88
C GLU A 112 -14.70 -11.27 19.08
N PHE A 113 -14.64 -12.35 18.30
CA PHE A 113 -13.47 -12.71 17.49
C PHE A 113 -13.79 -12.71 16.02
N VAL A 114 -12.84 -12.25 15.22
CA VAL A 114 -12.82 -12.41 13.77
C VAL A 114 -11.70 -13.38 13.42
N SER A 115 -12.01 -14.35 12.56
CA SER A 115 -11.02 -15.32 12.07
C SER A 115 -10.64 -14.96 10.64
N GLU A 116 -9.35 -14.82 10.38
CA GLU A 116 -8.80 -14.46 9.08
C GLU A 116 -7.70 -15.46 8.68
N LEU A 117 -7.44 -15.58 7.37
CA LEU A 117 -6.31 -16.35 6.88
C LEU A 117 -5.01 -15.58 7.18
N LYS A 118 -4.05 -16.26 7.81
CA LYS A 118 -2.68 -15.73 7.91
C LYS A 118 -1.97 -16.01 6.60
N ILE A 119 -1.97 -15.01 5.72
CA ILE A 119 -1.30 -15.11 4.42
C ILE A 119 0.21 -15.24 4.63
N ASP A 120 0.83 -16.11 3.85
CA ASP A 120 2.28 -16.28 3.79
C ASP A 120 2.85 -15.44 2.64
N GLY A 121 3.67 -14.48 2.98
CA GLY A 121 4.23 -13.52 2.04
C GLY A 121 5.36 -12.69 2.66
N LEU A 122 5.58 -11.51 2.11
CA LEU A 122 6.56 -10.55 2.60
C LEU A 122 5.85 -9.40 3.31
N ASN A 123 6.05 -9.30 4.62
CA ASN A 123 5.49 -8.17 5.37
C ASN A 123 6.18 -6.87 5.00
N VAL A 124 5.39 -5.88 4.59
CA VAL A 124 5.84 -4.54 4.19
C VAL A 124 5.04 -3.48 4.93
N THR A 125 5.74 -2.46 5.39
CA THR A 125 5.17 -1.26 5.98
C THR A 125 5.23 -0.13 4.96
N LEU A 126 4.08 0.44 4.63
CA LEU A 126 3.91 1.58 3.75
C LEU A 126 3.80 2.86 4.58
N ILE A 127 4.56 3.89 4.22
CA ILE A 127 4.54 5.19 4.87
C ILE A 127 4.03 6.22 3.87
N TYR A 128 2.93 6.86 4.25
CA TYR A 128 2.31 7.93 3.48
C TYR A 128 2.42 9.24 4.25
N GLU A 129 2.82 10.29 3.57
CA GLU A 129 2.86 11.66 4.12
C GLU A 129 1.76 12.51 3.50
N LEU A 130 1.15 13.35 4.33
CA LEU A 130 0.16 14.33 3.88
C LEU A 130 0.88 15.44 3.10
N GLN A 131 0.58 15.53 1.81
CA GLN A 131 1.01 16.58 0.91
C GLN A 131 -0.24 17.30 0.39
N GLU A 132 -0.38 18.58 0.72
CA GLU A 132 -1.60 19.34 0.47
C GLU A 132 -2.84 18.65 1.06
N GLU A 133 -3.68 18.03 0.25
CA GLU A 133 -4.90 17.32 0.69
C GLU A 133 -4.81 15.80 0.58
N SER A 134 -3.77 15.27 -0.10
CA SER A 134 -3.60 13.83 -0.38
C SER A 134 -2.44 13.23 0.41
N TYR A 135 -2.56 11.96 0.76
CA TYR A 135 -1.48 11.15 1.32
C TYR A 135 -0.70 10.51 0.17
N VAL A 136 0.59 10.79 0.08
CA VAL A 136 1.48 10.28 -0.96
C VAL A 136 2.41 9.23 -0.37
N LEU A 137 2.58 8.09 -1.06
CA LEU A 137 3.52 7.03 -0.67
C LEU A 137 4.96 7.53 -0.78
N VAL A 138 5.58 7.77 0.35
CA VAL A 138 6.97 8.25 0.43
C VAL A 138 7.95 7.12 0.67
N ARG A 139 7.51 6.02 1.32
CA ARG A 139 8.40 4.91 1.67
C ARG A 139 7.66 3.59 1.85
N ALA A 140 8.37 2.49 1.51
CA ALA A 140 7.97 1.14 1.85
C ALA A 140 9.17 0.38 2.43
N ILE A 141 8.96 -0.32 3.56
CA ILE A 141 10.04 -0.93 4.35
C ILE A 141 9.64 -2.38 4.64
N THR A 142 10.54 -3.35 4.40
CA THR A 142 10.33 -4.75 4.85
C THR A 142 10.32 -4.81 6.38
N ARG A 143 9.69 -5.82 6.96
CA ARG A 143 9.66 -5.99 8.42
C ARG A 143 11.07 -6.10 9.01
N GLY A 144 12.01 -6.77 8.32
CA GLY A 144 13.35 -7.02 8.81
C GLY A 144 13.33 -7.70 10.18
N ASN A 145 14.08 -7.17 11.15
CA ASN A 145 14.13 -7.65 12.53
C ASN A 145 13.07 -7.00 13.45
N GLY A 146 12.13 -6.24 12.88
CA GLY A 146 11.08 -5.53 13.61
C GLY A 146 11.48 -4.12 14.07
N ILE A 147 12.77 -3.81 14.12
CA ILE A 147 13.31 -2.48 14.48
C ILE A 147 13.76 -1.73 13.22
N GLU A 148 14.39 -2.43 12.30
CA GLU A 148 14.83 -1.92 11.00
C GLU A 148 14.55 -2.94 9.91
N GLY A 149 14.23 -2.46 8.72
CA GLY A 149 14.01 -3.26 7.51
C GLY A 149 14.72 -2.65 6.31
N GLU A 150 14.55 -3.24 5.16
CA GLU A 150 15.11 -2.77 3.89
C GLU A 150 14.14 -1.84 3.18
N ASP A 151 14.65 -0.78 2.58
CA ASP A 151 13.86 0.12 1.73
C ASP A 151 13.50 -0.57 0.41
N VAL A 152 12.24 -0.91 0.27
CA VAL A 152 11.68 -1.56 -0.93
C VAL A 152 10.71 -0.65 -1.68
N THR A 153 10.80 0.67 -1.45
CA THR A 153 9.88 1.66 -2.02
C THR A 153 9.74 1.53 -3.53
N HIS A 154 10.86 1.36 -4.24
CA HIS A 154 10.83 1.21 -5.70
C HIS A 154 10.09 -0.06 -6.13
N SER A 155 10.35 -1.18 -5.46
CA SER A 155 9.67 -2.45 -5.78
C SER A 155 8.18 -2.38 -5.47
N VAL A 156 7.80 -1.81 -4.33
CA VAL A 156 6.40 -1.67 -3.92
C VAL A 156 5.63 -0.74 -4.85
N LYS A 157 6.25 0.29 -5.38
CA LYS A 157 5.63 1.17 -6.39
C LYS A 157 5.24 0.44 -7.69
N THR A 158 5.78 -0.74 -7.96
CA THR A 158 5.37 -1.57 -9.10
C THR A 158 4.12 -2.41 -8.84
N ILE A 159 3.68 -2.51 -7.58
CA ILE A 159 2.49 -3.28 -7.20
C ILE A 159 1.26 -2.42 -7.46
N GLU A 160 0.45 -2.81 -8.42
CA GLU A 160 -0.68 -2.00 -8.87
C GLU A 160 -1.82 -1.87 -7.85
N SER A 161 -1.97 -2.83 -6.93
CA SER A 161 -2.92 -2.76 -5.81
C SER A 161 -2.49 -1.80 -4.69
N VAL A 162 -1.23 -1.32 -4.69
CA VAL A 162 -0.76 -0.34 -3.71
C VAL A 162 -1.03 1.07 -4.24
N PRO A 163 -1.88 1.88 -3.60
CA PRO A 163 -2.10 3.25 -4.01
C PRO A 163 -0.83 4.08 -3.82
N LEU A 164 -0.43 4.85 -4.85
CA LEU A 164 0.68 5.80 -4.72
C LEU A 164 0.23 7.07 -4.00
N SER A 165 -1.06 7.40 -4.07
CA SER A 165 -1.70 8.45 -3.28
C SER A 165 -3.15 8.10 -2.98
N PHE A 166 -3.72 8.73 -1.94
CA PHE A 166 -5.13 8.66 -1.60
C PHE A 166 -5.56 9.82 -0.72
N GLU A 167 -6.85 10.09 -0.69
CA GLU A 167 -7.45 11.10 0.19
C GLU A 167 -8.27 10.44 1.29
N ILE A 168 -8.33 11.09 2.45
CA ILE A 168 -9.23 10.72 3.54
C ILE A 168 -10.09 11.93 3.87
N ASP A 169 -11.40 11.74 3.83
CA ASP A 169 -12.36 12.74 4.28
C ASP A 169 -12.52 12.66 5.81
N ARG A 170 -11.70 13.46 6.51
CA ARG A 170 -11.78 13.63 7.96
C ARG A 170 -11.26 14.99 8.40
N PRO A 171 -11.82 15.60 9.45
CA PRO A 171 -11.47 16.96 9.86
C PRO A 171 -10.05 17.13 10.39
N ASN A 172 -9.46 16.11 11.00
CA ASN A 172 -8.12 16.16 11.55
C ASN A 172 -7.25 15.10 10.85
N LYS A 173 -6.62 15.50 9.74
CA LYS A 173 -5.71 14.64 8.98
C LYS A 173 -4.37 14.53 9.71
N PRO A 174 -3.89 13.34 10.11
CA PRO A 174 -2.53 13.17 10.64
C PRO A 174 -1.51 13.51 9.54
N LYS A 175 -0.34 14.00 9.91
CA LYS A 175 0.72 14.32 8.93
C LYS A 175 1.29 13.08 8.25
N LEU A 176 1.15 11.92 8.89
CA LEU A 176 1.73 10.67 8.47
C LEU A 176 0.77 9.52 8.78
N ILE A 177 0.66 8.58 7.84
CA ILE A 177 -0.06 7.32 8.01
C ILE A 177 0.92 6.18 7.73
N GLU A 178 0.94 5.20 8.62
CA GLU A 178 1.67 3.97 8.46
C GLU A 178 0.68 2.81 8.30
N VAL A 179 0.85 2.03 7.23
CA VAL A 179 0.02 0.85 6.92
C VAL A 179 0.94 -0.34 6.76
N SER A 180 0.73 -1.39 7.55
CA SER A 180 1.43 -2.66 7.38
C SER A 180 0.54 -3.67 6.69
N GLY A 181 1.11 -4.44 5.78
CA GLY A 181 0.40 -5.45 5.01
C GLY A 181 1.32 -6.57 4.53
N GLU A 182 0.72 -7.57 3.91
CA GLU A 182 1.46 -8.71 3.39
C GLU A 182 1.44 -8.68 1.86
N VAL A 183 2.64 -8.67 1.26
CA VAL A 183 2.82 -8.82 -0.19
C VAL A 183 2.97 -10.29 -0.49
N TYR A 184 2.06 -10.85 -1.28
CA TYR A 184 2.06 -12.26 -1.63
C TYR A 184 1.79 -12.46 -3.12
N MET A 185 2.18 -13.63 -3.63
CA MET A 185 1.90 -14.03 -5.01
C MET A 185 0.89 -15.18 -4.97
N PRO A 186 -0.32 -15.00 -5.51
CA PRO A 186 -1.28 -16.09 -5.58
C PRO A 186 -0.74 -17.22 -6.45
N LYS A 187 -1.06 -18.44 -6.10
CA LYS A 187 -0.79 -19.60 -6.98
C LYS A 187 -1.83 -19.58 -8.10
N ALA A 188 -1.36 -19.72 -9.34
CA ALA A 188 -2.21 -19.88 -10.51
C ALA A 188 -3.02 -21.18 -10.45
#